data_f412ff8f13d7d878375c289b832e195a
#
_entry.id   f412ff8f13d7d878375c289b832e195a
#
_cell.length_a   1.000
_cell.length_b   1.000
_cell.length_c   1.000
_cell.angle_alpha   90.00
_cell.angle_beta   90.00
_cell.angle_gamma   90.00
#
_symmetry.space_group_name_H-M   'P 1'
#
loop_
_entity.id
_entity.type
_entity.pdbx_description
1 polymer ?
#
loop_
_entity_poly.entity_id
_entity_poly.type
_entity_poly.pdbx_seq_one_letter_code
_entity_poly.pdbx_strand_id
1 'polypeptide(L)'
;TYDALYEYPKMYQTDFEAGLIEDGDTVVISHWKFTAEEIEALEKQFGTDFIGDSTVVTISNGYKNKRTWDFDANFHSLFEKKMEEFGFETSDRAQIPSYDSIGEVRAQLKSISTLSEAEQEFKKWFEVSFPNDRLDVFAEKNLLQYLTKFSYFSEYQKLPGRIALNNFVRKSSEGKLTANEKVFEALLSLANTSVSEIKESNKLEALINKTRGISSKITREIFTYWSQNKHLKVEFRCDMAKA
;
A
#
# COMPACT_ATOMS: atom_id res chain seq x y z
N THR A 1 -7.87 4.34 5.96
CA THR A 1 -8.89 3.60 6.73
C THR A 1 -9.97 4.58 7.13
N TYR A 2 -11.18 4.39 6.67
CA TYR A 2 -12.32 5.21 7.09
C TYR A 2 -12.85 4.71 8.43
N ASP A 3 -13.15 5.63 9.33
CA ASP A 3 -13.91 5.32 10.53
C ASP A 3 -15.39 5.26 10.14
N ALA A 4 -15.96 4.06 10.12
CA ALA A 4 -17.35 3.85 9.71
C ALA A 4 -18.35 4.66 10.57
N LEU A 5 -17.98 4.99 11.81
CA LEU A 5 -18.84 5.72 12.72
C LEU A 5 -18.88 7.24 12.45
N TYR A 6 -17.79 7.82 11.91
CA TYR A 6 -17.63 9.26 11.81
C TYR A 6 -17.40 9.77 10.38
N GLU A 7 -16.96 8.92 9.46
CA GLU A 7 -16.50 9.34 8.15
C GLU A 7 -17.44 8.91 7.00
N TYR A 8 -18.38 7.98 7.27
CA TYR A 8 -19.40 7.66 6.29
C TYR A 8 -20.57 8.67 6.34
N PRO A 9 -21.23 8.94 5.20
CA PRO A 9 -22.42 9.78 5.19
C PRO A 9 -23.47 9.23 6.15
N LYS A 10 -23.94 10.06 7.08
CA LYS A 10 -24.88 9.65 8.15
C LYS A 10 -26.15 8.96 7.63
N MET A 11 -26.63 9.37 6.45
CA MET A 11 -27.81 8.76 5.83
C MET A 11 -27.59 7.27 5.52
N TYR A 12 -26.42 6.88 5.06
CA TYR A 12 -26.09 5.49 4.75
C TYR A 12 -25.71 4.68 5.99
N GLN A 13 -25.22 5.34 7.03
CA GLN A 13 -24.93 4.69 8.31
C GLN A 13 -26.19 4.13 8.98
N THR A 14 -27.28 4.89 8.92
CA THR A 14 -28.58 4.43 9.45
C THR A 14 -29.07 3.18 8.71
N ASP A 15 -28.94 3.15 7.39
CA ASP A 15 -29.34 2.01 6.56
C ASP A 15 -28.44 0.79 6.83
N PHE A 16 -27.14 1.01 7.05
CA PHE A 16 -26.19 -0.03 7.44
C PHE A 16 -26.53 -0.63 8.82
N GLU A 17 -26.79 0.21 9.82
CA GLU A 17 -27.20 -0.23 11.17
C GLU A 17 -28.55 -0.96 11.15
N ALA A 18 -29.45 -0.58 10.25
CA ALA A 18 -30.73 -1.24 10.04
C ALA A 18 -30.63 -2.56 9.24
N GLY A 19 -29.42 -2.92 8.76
CA GLY A 19 -29.22 -4.13 7.96
C GLY A 19 -29.75 -4.06 6.53
N LEU A 20 -30.03 -2.86 6.03
CA LEU A 20 -30.43 -2.60 4.65
C LEU A 20 -29.25 -2.51 3.70
N ILE A 21 -28.05 -2.32 4.23
CA ILE A 21 -26.76 -2.23 3.52
C ILE A 21 -25.80 -3.24 4.14
N GLU A 22 -25.08 -3.98 3.30
CA GLU A 22 -24.12 -4.98 3.74
C GLU A 22 -22.69 -4.42 3.85
N ASP A 23 -21.82 -5.11 4.59
CA ASP A 23 -20.39 -4.76 4.76
C ASP A 23 -19.64 -4.59 3.43
N GLY A 24 -20.09 -5.27 2.38
CA GLY A 24 -19.48 -5.25 1.04
C GLY A 24 -20.05 -4.19 0.11
N ASP A 25 -21.13 -3.51 0.49
CA ASP A 25 -21.73 -2.49 -0.35
C ASP A 25 -20.78 -1.31 -0.53
N THR A 26 -20.60 -0.89 -1.77
CA THR A 26 -19.60 0.09 -2.15
C THR A 26 -19.99 1.49 -1.70
N VAL A 27 -19.11 2.14 -0.97
CA VAL A 27 -19.24 3.53 -0.53
C VAL A 27 -18.44 4.47 -1.43
N VAL A 28 -17.24 4.05 -1.84
CA VAL A 28 -16.34 4.83 -2.68
C VAL A 28 -15.74 3.94 -3.76
N ILE A 29 -15.79 4.40 -4.99
CA ILE A 29 -15.05 3.80 -6.12
C ILE A 29 -13.98 4.78 -6.54
N SER A 30 -12.77 4.29 -6.72
CA SER A 30 -11.64 5.07 -7.23
C SER A 30 -11.01 4.36 -8.42
N HIS A 31 -10.71 5.13 -9.47
CA HIS A 31 -10.03 4.65 -10.66
C HIS A 31 -8.61 5.22 -10.68
N TRP A 32 -7.64 4.35 -10.81
CA TRP A 32 -6.23 4.69 -10.82
C TRP A 32 -5.62 4.27 -12.13
N LYS A 33 -4.87 5.16 -12.75
CA LYS A 33 -4.14 4.85 -13.99
C LYS A 33 -2.66 4.79 -13.66
N PHE A 34 -2.02 3.68 -13.99
CA PHE A 34 -0.57 3.55 -13.87
C PHE A 34 0.15 4.43 -14.89
N THR A 35 1.27 5.02 -14.46
CA THR A 35 2.22 5.68 -15.34
C THR A 35 3.05 4.65 -16.11
N ALA A 36 3.74 5.08 -17.18
CA ALA A 36 4.60 4.19 -17.94
C ALA A 36 5.74 3.59 -17.09
N GLU A 37 6.32 4.39 -16.19
CA GLU A 37 7.38 3.95 -15.28
C GLU A 37 6.87 2.91 -14.27
N GLU A 38 5.62 3.06 -13.80
CA GLU A 38 5.00 2.10 -12.88
C GLU A 38 4.68 0.79 -13.59
N ILE A 39 4.21 0.85 -14.85
CA ILE A 39 3.98 -0.34 -15.67
C ILE A 39 5.29 -1.08 -15.90
N GLU A 40 6.36 -0.40 -16.31
CA GLU A 40 7.68 -1.01 -16.50
C GLU A 40 8.19 -1.70 -15.21
N ALA A 41 7.99 -1.05 -14.06
CA ALA A 41 8.36 -1.63 -12.77
C ALA A 41 7.55 -2.88 -12.43
N LEU A 42 6.25 -2.89 -12.73
CA LEU A 42 5.36 -4.04 -12.53
C LEU A 42 5.72 -5.20 -13.46
N GLU A 43 5.98 -4.92 -14.73
CA GLU A 43 6.41 -5.93 -15.70
C GLU A 43 7.75 -6.55 -15.34
N LYS A 44 8.69 -5.75 -14.87
CA LYS A 44 9.97 -6.27 -14.36
C LYS A 44 9.78 -7.21 -13.18
N GLN A 45 8.79 -6.97 -12.34
CA GLN A 45 8.53 -7.76 -11.13
C GLN A 45 7.65 -8.98 -11.40
N PHE A 46 6.65 -8.87 -12.30
CA PHE A 46 5.59 -9.86 -12.46
C PHE A 46 5.50 -10.48 -13.86
N GLY A 47 6.31 -10.05 -14.80
CA GLY A 47 6.34 -10.53 -16.17
C GLY A 47 5.88 -9.51 -17.19
N THR A 48 6.33 -9.66 -18.42
CA THR A 48 5.97 -8.78 -19.54
C THR A 48 4.46 -8.79 -19.76
N ASP A 49 3.89 -7.62 -20.03
CA ASP A 49 2.45 -7.43 -20.20
C ASP A 49 1.61 -7.87 -18.97
N PHE A 50 2.19 -7.85 -17.76
CA PHE A 50 1.47 -8.21 -16.52
C PHE A 50 0.22 -7.36 -16.32
N ILE A 51 0.30 -6.05 -16.57
CA ILE A 51 -0.87 -5.19 -16.69
C ILE A 51 -1.35 -5.31 -18.13
N GLY A 52 -2.54 -5.86 -18.32
CA GLY A 52 -3.15 -6.04 -19.61
C GLY A 52 -3.46 -4.74 -20.34
N ASP A 53 -4.36 -4.78 -21.32
CA ASP A 53 -4.71 -3.63 -22.16
C ASP A 53 -5.25 -2.43 -21.37
N SER A 54 -5.94 -2.70 -20.26
CA SER A 54 -6.43 -1.67 -19.35
C SER A 54 -5.38 -1.32 -18.31
N THR A 55 -4.76 -0.16 -18.43
CA THR A 55 -3.83 0.40 -17.43
C THR A 55 -4.54 1.00 -16.21
N VAL A 56 -5.84 0.74 -16.06
CA VAL A 56 -6.68 1.28 -14.98
C VAL A 56 -6.95 0.21 -13.94
N VAL A 57 -6.67 0.54 -12.69
CA VAL A 57 -7.08 -0.25 -11.54
C VAL A 57 -8.28 0.42 -10.87
N THR A 58 -9.34 -0.32 -10.67
CA THR A 58 -10.52 0.12 -9.94
C THR A 58 -10.49 -0.44 -8.53
N ILE A 59 -10.58 0.44 -7.55
CA ILE A 59 -10.63 0.07 -6.14
C ILE A 59 -11.95 0.53 -5.56
N SER A 60 -12.73 -0.41 -5.08
CA SER A 60 -13.98 -0.14 -4.38
C SER A 60 -13.79 -0.34 -2.88
N ASN A 61 -14.21 0.64 -2.09
CA ASN A 61 -14.24 0.55 -0.64
C ASN A 61 -15.68 0.48 -0.16
N GLY A 62 -15.99 -0.58 0.56
CA GLY A 62 -17.28 -0.78 1.20
C GLY A 62 -17.28 -0.39 2.67
N TYR A 63 -18.41 -0.59 3.32
CA TYR A 63 -18.54 -0.44 4.77
C TYR A 63 -17.55 -1.35 5.50
N LYS A 64 -17.12 -0.95 6.70
CA LYS A 64 -16.09 -1.61 7.50
C LYS A 64 -14.74 -1.74 6.79
N ASN A 65 -14.47 -0.85 5.84
CA ASN A 65 -13.21 -0.82 5.07
C ASN A 65 -12.95 -2.10 4.24
N LYS A 66 -14.00 -2.81 3.86
CA LYS A 66 -13.88 -3.92 2.93
C LYS A 66 -13.48 -3.37 1.57
N ARG A 67 -12.28 -3.73 1.12
CA ARG A 67 -11.73 -3.27 -0.15
C ARG A 67 -11.76 -4.39 -1.17
N THR A 68 -12.17 -4.06 -2.39
CA THR A 68 -12.07 -4.93 -3.55
C THR A 68 -11.25 -4.27 -4.64
N TRP A 69 -10.54 -5.09 -5.40
CA TRP A 69 -9.66 -4.69 -6.48
C TRP A 69 -10.14 -5.31 -7.77
N ASP A 70 -10.21 -4.50 -8.81
CA ASP A 70 -10.55 -4.91 -10.16
C ASP A 70 -9.54 -4.29 -11.13
N PHE A 71 -8.79 -5.13 -11.83
CA PHE A 71 -7.80 -4.72 -12.82
C PHE A 71 -7.54 -5.87 -13.79
N ASP A 72 -7.13 -5.50 -14.98
CA ASP A 72 -6.75 -6.43 -16.02
C ASP A 72 -5.34 -6.95 -15.74
N ALA A 73 -5.23 -8.22 -15.34
CA ALA A 73 -3.98 -8.87 -15.02
C ALA A 73 -3.73 -10.05 -15.95
N ASN A 74 -2.58 -10.05 -16.60
CA ASN A 74 -2.11 -11.20 -17.35
C ASN A 74 -1.49 -12.25 -16.40
N PHE A 75 -2.35 -13.16 -15.93
CA PHE A 75 -1.91 -14.24 -15.02
C PHE A 75 -0.95 -15.21 -15.70
N HIS A 76 -1.08 -15.43 -17.01
CA HIS A 76 -0.13 -16.24 -17.75
C HIS A 76 1.30 -15.71 -17.58
N SER A 77 1.49 -14.44 -17.85
CA SER A 77 2.79 -13.79 -17.70
C SER A 77 3.33 -13.83 -16.28
N LEU A 78 2.46 -13.59 -15.28
CA LEU A 78 2.82 -13.69 -13.87
C LEU A 78 3.30 -15.07 -13.48
N PHE A 79 2.52 -16.10 -13.82
CA PHE A 79 2.85 -17.47 -13.42
C PHE A 79 4.04 -18.02 -14.19
N GLU A 80 4.16 -17.69 -15.48
CA GLU A 80 5.34 -18.05 -16.30
C GLU A 80 6.62 -17.54 -15.64
N LYS A 81 6.65 -16.24 -15.30
CA LYS A 81 7.79 -15.63 -14.62
C LYS A 81 8.10 -16.28 -13.27
N LYS A 82 7.07 -16.59 -12.48
CA LYS A 82 7.26 -17.23 -11.18
C LYS A 82 7.75 -18.66 -11.31
N MET A 83 7.27 -19.42 -12.27
CA MET A 83 7.78 -20.75 -12.57
C MET A 83 9.26 -20.71 -12.98
N GLU A 84 9.67 -19.73 -13.78
CA GLU A 84 11.08 -19.49 -14.09
C GLU A 84 11.92 -19.18 -12.85
N GLU A 85 11.43 -18.26 -11.99
CA GLU A 85 12.10 -17.88 -10.74
C GLU A 85 12.29 -19.08 -9.78
N PHE A 86 11.33 -19.99 -9.74
CA PHE A 86 11.38 -21.21 -8.92
C PHE A 86 12.12 -22.39 -9.61
N GLY A 87 12.61 -22.17 -10.83
CA GLY A 87 13.44 -23.16 -11.54
C GLY A 87 12.66 -24.33 -12.12
N PHE A 88 11.44 -24.10 -12.59
CA PHE A 88 10.63 -25.16 -13.25
C PHE A 88 11.33 -25.75 -14.48
N GLU A 89 11.46 -27.04 -14.49
CA GLU A 89 11.91 -27.80 -15.66
C GLU A 89 10.74 -28.17 -16.58
N THR A 90 11.03 -28.78 -17.73
CA THR A 90 10.00 -29.20 -18.69
C THR A 90 9.01 -30.19 -18.08
N SER A 91 9.47 -31.05 -17.18
CA SER A 91 8.63 -32.03 -16.47
C SER A 91 7.63 -31.35 -15.53
N ASP A 92 8.07 -30.31 -14.80
CA ASP A 92 7.22 -29.54 -13.87
C ASP A 92 6.16 -28.76 -14.66
N ARG A 93 6.56 -28.12 -15.76
CA ARG A 93 5.64 -27.39 -16.65
C ARG A 93 4.58 -28.28 -17.27
N ALA A 94 4.91 -29.55 -17.55
CA ALA A 94 3.95 -30.53 -18.06
C ALA A 94 2.87 -30.89 -17.03
N GLN A 95 3.12 -30.72 -15.74
CA GLN A 95 2.14 -30.94 -14.67
C GLN A 95 1.21 -29.77 -14.46
N ILE A 96 1.61 -28.57 -14.91
CA ILE A 96 0.79 -27.34 -14.86
C ILE A 96 0.65 -26.76 -16.28
N PRO A 97 -0.09 -27.42 -17.17
CA PRO A 97 -0.16 -27.07 -18.59
C PRO A 97 -1.02 -25.83 -18.88
N SER A 98 -1.85 -25.41 -17.95
CA SER A 98 -2.69 -24.21 -18.07
C SER A 98 -2.55 -23.34 -16.81
N TYR A 99 -2.22 -22.07 -16.99
CA TYR A 99 -1.95 -21.13 -15.91
C TYR A 99 -2.42 -19.70 -16.24
N ASP A 100 -3.51 -19.61 -16.99
CA ASP A 100 -4.10 -18.32 -17.39
C ASP A 100 -5.00 -17.72 -16.31
N SER A 101 -5.29 -18.48 -15.26
CA SER A 101 -6.09 -18.01 -14.14
C SER A 101 -5.64 -18.60 -12.79
N ILE A 102 -5.96 -17.91 -11.71
CA ILE A 102 -5.71 -18.37 -10.33
C ILE A 102 -6.40 -19.71 -10.08
N GLY A 103 -7.64 -19.86 -10.56
CA GLY A 103 -8.44 -21.08 -10.36
C GLY A 103 -7.84 -22.31 -11.05
N GLU A 104 -7.33 -22.16 -12.27
CA GLU A 104 -6.67 -23.23 -13.02
C GLU A 104 -5.41 -23.73 -12.32
N VAL A 105 -4.52 -22.80 -11.94
CA VAL A 105 -3.29 -23.13 -11.21
C VAL A 105 -3.61 -23.84 -9.90
N ARG A 106 -4.60 -23.39 -9.15
CA ARG A 106 -5.03 -24.02 -7.90
C ARG A 106 -5.56 -25.44 -8.13
N ALA A 107 -6.37 -25.63 -9.16
CA ALA A 107 -6.92 -26.95 -9.48
C ALA A 107 -5.81 -27.94 -9.83
N GLN A 108 -4.84 -27.51 -10.64
CA GLN A 108 -3.72 -28.33 -11.05
C GLN A 108 -2.78 -28.67 -9.89
N LEU A 109 -2.40 -27.69 -9.06
CA LEU A 109 -1.60 -27.90 -7.86
C LEU A 109 -2.25 -28.87 -6.85
N LYS A 110 -3.58 -28.97 -6.84
CA LYS A 110 -4.31 -29.93 -6.02
C LYS A 110 -4.33 -31.34 -6.62
N SER A 111 -4.22 -31.46 -7.95
CA SER A 111 -4.28 -32.76 -8.65
C SER A 111 -2.93 -33.48 -8.69
N ILE A 112 -1.83 -32.81 -8.50
CA ILE A 112 -0.49 -33.36 -8.51
C ILE A 112 -0.28 -34.16 -7.23
N SER A 113 -0.01 -35.45 -7.38
CA SER A 113 0.18 -36.37 -6.24
C SER A 113 1.56 -36.25 -5.60
N THR A 114 2.59 -35.92 -6.39
CA THR A 114 3.96 -35.77 -5.92
C THR A 114 4.56 -34.52 -6.55
N LEU A 115 4.83 -33.52 -5.73
CA LEU A 115 5.41 -32.24 -6.15
C LEU A 115 6.93 -32.31 -6.12
N SER A 116 7.58 -31.76 -7.14
CA SER A 116 9.02 -31.48 -7.15
C SER A 116 9.36 -30.39 -6.12
N GLU A 117 10.63 -30.14 -5.87
CA GLU A 117 11.06 -29.05 -4.98
C GLU A 117 10.61 -27.68 -5.51
N ALA A 118 10.78 -27.45 -6.81
CA ALA A 118 10.32 -26.22 -7.49
C ALA A 118 8.80 -26.01 -7.36
N GLU A 119 8.03 -27.06 -7.61
CA GLU A 119 6.56 -27.02 -7.48
C GLU A 119 6.10 -26.78 -6.03
N GLN A 120 6.82 -27.33 -5.03
CA GLN A 120 6.52 -27.09 -3.63
C GLN A 120 6.73 -25.63 -3.24
N GLU A 121 7.85 -25.02 -3.66
CA GLU A 121 8.14 -23.61 -3.40
C GLU A 121 7.14 -22.68 -4.14
N PHE A 122 6.84 -23.00 -5.40
CA PHE A 122 5.81 -22.28 -6.14
C PHE A 122 4.44 -22.38 -5.46
N LYS A 123 4.04 -23.56 -4.99
CA LYS A 123 2.78 -23.76 -4.26
C LYS A 123 2.73 -22.94 -2.99
N LYS A 124 3.80 -22.91 -2.19
CA LYS A 124 3.88 -22.08 -0.99
C LYS A 124 3.68 -20.59 -1.32
N TRP A 125 4.40 -20.11 -2.34
CA TRP A 125 4.25 -18.75 -2.80
C TRP A 125 2.82 -18.46 -3.27
N PHE A 126 2.23 -19.36 -4.06
CA PHE A 126 0.90 -19.25 -4.61
C PHE A 126 -0.18 -19.17 -3.50
N GLU A 127 -0.10 -20.04 -2.50
CA GLU A 127 -1.06 -20.08 -1.38
C GLU A 127 -1.00 -18.80 -0.53
N VAL A 128 0.18 -18.21 -0.36
CA VAL A 128 0.37 -16.94 0.35
C VAL A 128 -0.10 -15.76 -0.49
N SER A 129 0.10 -15.80 -1.79
CA SER A 129 -0.24 -14.71 -2.71
C SER A 129 -1.73 -14.66 -3.03
N PHE A 130 -2.38 -15.83 -3.14
CA PHE A 130 -3.79 -15.95 -3.53
C PHE A 130 -4.57 -16.85 -2.56
N PRO A 131 -4.65 -16.51 -1.27
CA PRO A 131 -5.41 -17.31 -0.31
C PRO A 131 -6.90 -17.33 -0.71
N ASN A 132 -7.47 -18.53 -0.85
CA ASN A 132 -8.86 -18.74 -1.30
C ASN A 132 -9.20 -18.02 -2.63
N ASP A 133 -8.26 -18.02 -3.57
CA ASP A 133 -8.35 -17.37 -4.89
C ASP A 133 -8.57 -15.84 -4.82
N ARG A 134 -8.19 -15.22 -3.72
CA ARG A 134 -8.39 -13.79 -3.48
C ARG A 134 -7.30 -12.96 -4.15
N LEU A 135 -7.69 -12.31 -5.25
CA LEU A 135 -6.84 -11.36 -5.98
C LEU A 135 -6.54 -10.10 -5.14
N ASP A 136 -7.47 -9.67 -4.31
CA ASP A 136 -7.33 -8.48 -3.47
C ASP A 136 -6.14 -8.57 -2.50
N VAL A 137 -5.82 -9.76 -1.99
CA VAL A 137 -4.65 -9.98 -1.12
C VAL A 137 -3.34 -9.74 -1.88
N PHE A 138 -3.26 -10.28 -3.10
CA PHE A 138 -2.11 -10.05 -3.98
C PHE A 138 -1.99 -8.57 -4.34
N ALA A 139 -3.09 -7.93 -4.73
CA ALA A 139 -3.13 -6.53 -5.11
C ALA A 139 -2.73 -5.60 -3.95
N GLU A 140 -3.27 -5.80 -2.75
CA GLU A 140 -2.89 -5.00 -1.59
C GLU A 140 -1.40 -5.09 -1.27
N LYS A 141 -0.85 -6.28 -1.34
CA LYS A 141 0.57 -6.49 -1.04
C LYS A 141 1.49 -5.86 -2.07
N ASN A 142 1.14 -5.91 -3.35
CA ASN A 142 2.05 -5.62 -4.44
C ASN A 142 1.74 -4.29 -5.16
N LEU A 143 0.46 -3.89 -5.26
CA LEU A 143 0.05 -2.70 -6.02
C LEU A 143 -0.17 -1.46 -5.15
N LEU A 144 -0.45 -1.63 -3.85
CA LEU A 144 -0.76 -0.50 -2.96
C LEU A 144 0.35 0.56 -2.91
N GLN A 145 1.60 0.17 -3.10
CA GLN A 145 2.75 1.07 -3.10
C GLN A 145 2.76 2.06 -4.27
N TYR A 146 2.12 1.71 -5.39
CA TYR A 146 2.02 2.55 -6.60
C TYR A 146 0.85 3.52 -6.55
N LEU A 147 -0.08 3.33 -5.60
CA LEU A 147 -1.22 4.24 -5.48
C LEU A 147 -0.84 5.52 -4.76
N THR A 148 -1.41 6.62 -5.22
CA THR A 148 -1.26 7.93 -4.54
C THR A 148 -1.79 7.84 -3.12
N LYS A 149 -1.02 8.33 -2.17
CA LYS A 149 -1.42 8.41 -0.78
C LYS A 149 -2.27 9.65 -0.55
N PHE A 150 -3.47 9.48 0.00
CA PHE A 150 -4.32 10.57 0.43
C PHE A 150 -4.14 10.84 1.92
N SER A 151 -4.00 12.11 2.25
CA SER A 151 -4.06 12.57 3.63
C SER A 151 -5.17 13.60 3.73
N TYR A 152 -6.18 13.30 4.55
CA TYR A 152 -7.25 14.24 4.83
C TYR A 152 -6.89 15.12 6.02
N PHE A 153 -6.91 16.42 5.80
CA PHE A 153 -6.67 17.43 6.84
C PHE A 153 -7.97 18.20 7.07
N SER A 154 -8.55 18.04 8.25
CA SER A 154 -9.64 18.92 8.65
C SER A 154 -9.08 20.27 9.11
N GLU A 155 -9.86 21.33 8.98
CA GLU A 155 -9.49 22.70 9.40
C GLU A 155 -9.13 22.82 10.90
N TYR A 156 -9.53 21.87 11.72
CA TYR A 156 -9.20 21.81 13.15
C TYR A 156 -7.92 21.03 13.46
N GLN A 157 -7.34 20.34 12.48
CA GLN A 157 -6.12 19.56 12.68
C GLN A 157 -4.91 20.46 12.42
N LYS A 158 -4.16 20.76 13.48
CA LYS A 158 -2.96 21.58 13.41
C LYS A 158 -1.72 20.71 13.61
N LEU A 159 -0.67 21.02 12.84
CA LEU A 159 0.64 20.41 13.08
C LEU A 159 1.11 20.78 14.50
N PRO A 160 1.50 19.81 15.33
CA PRO A 160 2.01 20.13 16.67
C PRO A 160 3.34 20.88 16.54
N GLY A 161 3.49 21.97 17.30
CA GLY A 161 4.72 22.76 17.30
C GLY A 161 5.93 22.02 17.90
N ARG A 162 5.71 20.98 18.69
CA ARG A 162 6.74 20.13 19.28
C ARG A 162 6.24 18.69 19.45
N ILE A 163 7.10 17.73 19.12
CA ILE A 163 6.80 16.30 19.24
C ILE A 163 7.96 15.61 19.94
N ALA A 164 7.64 14.83 20.99
CA ALA A 164 8.60 13.95 21.66
C ALA A 164 8.70 12.63 20.89
N LEU A 165 9.78 12.43 20.12
CA LEU A 165 9.95 11.31 19.20
C LEU A 165 9.73 9.93 19.85
N ASN A 166 10.27 9.70 21.07
CA ASN A 166 10.11 8.43 21.76
C ASN A 166 8.65 8.11 22.08
N ASN A 167 7.88 9.12 22.52
CA ASN A 167 6.46 8.97 22.80
C ASN A 167 5.63 8.78 21.52
N PHE A 168 6.01 9.50 20.48
CA PHE A 168 5.37 9.37 19.18
C PHE A 168 5.54 7.96 18.59
N VAL A 169 6.78 7.40 18.59
CA VAL A 169 7.05 6.04 18.12
C VAL A 169 6.19 5.02 18.87
N ARG A 170 6.14 5.12 20.20
CA ARG A 170 5.32 4.23 21.02
C ARG A 170 3.84 4.34 20.67
N LYS A 171 3.29 5.56 20.56
CA LYS A 171 1.89 5.78 20.21
C LYS A 171 1.56 5.31 18.78
N SER A 172 2.47 5.49 17.82
CA SER A 172 2.30 5.03 16.45
C SER A 172 2.22 3.50 16.40
N SER A 173 3.13 2.80 17.12
CA SER A 173 3.09 1.34 17.19
C SER A 173 1.85 0.78 17.91
N GLU A 174 1.28 1.54 18.84
CA GLU A 174 0.04 1.18 19.56
C GLU A 174 -1.24 1.62 18.82
N GLY A 175 -1.13 2.34 17.69
CA GLY A 175 -2.28 2.91 16.98
C GLY A 175 -3.00 4.04 17.73
N LYS A 176 -2.32 4.70 18.69
CA LYS A 176 -2.90 5.71 19.61
C LYS A 176 -2.46 7.14 19.30
N LEU A 177 -2.13 7.44 18.03
CA LEU A 177 -1.80 8.81 17.63
C LEU A 177 -3.02 9.72 17.73
N THR A 178 -2.81 10.93 18.26
CA THR A 178 -3.81 12.00 18.21
C THR A 178 -4.00 12.50 16.78
N ALA A 179 -5.10 13.22 16.49
CA ALA A 179 -5.36 13.80 15.18
C ALA A 179 -4.19 14.68 14.70
N ASN A 180 -3.62 15.51 15.59
CA ASN A 180 -2.49 16.37 15.26
C ASN A 180 -1.19 15.58 15.03
N GLU A 181 -0.95 14.50 15.77
CA GLU A 181 0.20 13.60 15.55
C GLU A 181 0.09 12.84 14.24
N LYS A 182 -1.13 12.47 13.79
CA LYS A 182 -1.38 11.87 12.47
C LYS A 182 -1.02 12.84 11.32
N VAL A 183 -1.22 14.15 11.48
CA VAL A 183 -0.74 15.15 10.52
C VAL A 183 0.78 15.10 10.36
N PHE A 184 1.50 14.98 11.47
CA PHE A 184 2.96 14.83 11.43
C PHE A 184 3.40 13.52 10.76
N GLU A 185 2.73 12.42 11.07
CA GLU A 185 2.99 11.12 10.42
C GLU A 185 2.77 11.20 8.89
N ALA A 186 1.68 11.85 8.46
CA ALA A 186 1.40 12.08 7.05
C ALA A 186 2.49 12.90 6.35
N LEU A 187 3.00 13.96 6.99
CA LEU A 187 4.11 14.75 6.45
C LEU A 187 5.40 13.95 6.32
N LEU A 188 5.72 13.08 7.28
CA LEU A 188 6.87 12.17 7.19
C LEU A 188 6.70 11.18 6.04
N SER A 189 5.49 10.64 5.87
CA SER A 189 5.17 9.75 4.75
C SER A 189 5.31 10.44 3.40
N LEU A 190 4.91 11.72 3.29
CA LEU A 190 5.12 12.54 2.09
C LEU A 190 6.61 12.70 1.77
N ALA A 191 7.47 12.75 2.79
CA ALA A 191 8.92 12.77 2.63
C ALA A 191 9.52 11.39 2.39
N ASN A 192 8.72 10.33 2.25
CA ASN A 192 9.16 8.93 2.17
C ASN A 192 10.11 8.55 3.33
N THR A 193 9.74 8.95 4.54
CA THR A 193 10.53 8.72 5.75
C THR A 193 9.60 8.31 6.89
N SER A 194 10.12 7.47 7.78
CA SER A 194 9.44 7.09 9.02
C SER A 194 10.17 7.65 10.26
N VAL A 195 9.44 7.73 11.37
CA VAL A 195 10.06 8.16 12.64
C VAL A 195 11.08 7.13 13.15
N SER A 196 10.87 5.85 12.85
CA SER A 196 11.83 4.79 13.17
C SER A 196 13.18 5.05 12.51
N GLU A 197 13.17 5.40 11.23
CA GLU A 197 14.39 5.74 10.50
C GLU A 197 15.08 7.00 11.04
N ILE A 198 14.32 7.98 11.55
CA ILE A 198 14.88 9.16 12.20
C ILE A 198 15.58 8.77 13.50
N LYS A 199 14.97 7.87 14.27
CA LYS A 199 15.47 7.41 15.57
C LYS A 199 16.74 6.55 15.47
N GLU A 200 16.89 5.77 14.41
CA GLU A 200 18.07 4.92 14.15
C GLU A 200 19.36 5.73 13.90
N SER A 201 19.24 7.03 13.72
CA SER A 201 20.40 7.93 13.59
C SER A 201 21.09 8.09 14.95
N ASN A 202 22.08 7.26 15.25
CA ASN A 202 22.77 7.20 16.54
C ASN A 202 23.64 8.44 16.88
N LYS A 203 23.77 9.39 15.95
CA LYS A 203 24.56 10.62 16.15
C LYS A 203 23.68 11.85 15.92
N LEU A 204 23.78 12.83 16.80
CA LEU A 204 23.01 14.09 16.71
C LEU A 204 23.18 14.79 15.35
N GLU A 205 24.39 14.81 14.81
CA GLU A 205 24.67 15.42 13.50
C GLU A 205 23.94 14.70 12.36
N ALA A 206 23.90 13.36 12.38
CA ALA A 206 23.16 12.57 11.39
C ALA A 206 21.65 12.84 11.49
N LEU A 207 21.13 12.99 12.70
CA LEU A 207 19.74 13.35 12.95
C LEU A 207 19.41 14.76 12.43
N ILE A 208 20.27 15.75 12.68
CA ILE A 208 20.11 17.12 12.17
C ILE A 208 20.14 17.14 10.63
N ASN A 209 21.08 16.42 10.02
CA ASN A 209 21.18 16.37 8.56
C ASN A 209 19.95 15.68 7.94
N LYS A 210 19.45 14.62 8.56
CA LYS A 210 18.24 13.92 8.11
C LYS A 210 17.01 14.82 8.22
N THR A 211 16.83 15.52 9.33
CA THR A 211 15.68 16.45 9.51
C THR A 211 15.75 17.63 8.54
N ARG A 212 16.93 18.14 8.20
CA ARG A 212 17.11 19.16 7.15
C ARG A 212 16.72 18.62 5.77
N GLY A 213 17.12 17.41 5.44
CA GLY A 213 16.72 16.73 4.20
C GLY A 213 15.20 16.59 4.08
N ILE A 214 14.55 16.13 5.15
CA ILE A 214 13.09 16.02 5.26
C ILE A 214 12.43 17.39 5.08
N SER A 215 12.92 18.42 5.77
CA SER A 215 12.40 19.80 5.68
C SER A 215 12.46 20.33 4.24
N SER A 216 13.56 20.11 3.55
CA SER A 216 13.75 20.53 2.16
C SER A 216 12.80 19.79 1.21
N LYS A 217 12.62 18.49 1.43
CA LYS A 217 11.74 17.65 0.61
C LYS A 217 10.28 18.04 0.79
N ILE A 218 9.83 18.18 2.04
CA ILE A 218 8.46 18.62 2.35
C ILE A 218 8.20 20.03 1.83
N THR A 219 9.15 20.96 2.01
CA THR A 219 9.02 22.31 1.46
C THR A 219 8.79 22.26 -0.05
N ARG A 220 9.60 21.50 -0.79
CA ARG A 220 9.47 21.39 -2.24
C ARG A 220 8.12 20.79 -2.65
N GLU A 221 7.70 19.70 -2.02
CA GLU A 221 6.43 19.04 -2.32
C GLU A 221 5.22 19.95 -2.05
N ILE A 222 5.17 20.62 -0.89
CA ILE A 222 4.09 21.54 -0.56
C ILE A 222 4.00 22.68 -1.58
N PHE A 223 5.13 23.29 -1.93
CA PHE A 223 5.15 24.45 -2.83
C PHE A 223 5.02 24.10 -4.32
N THR A 224 5.00 22.82 -4.67
CA THR A 224 4.53 22.36 -5.98
C THR A 224 3.05 22.69 -6.19
N TYR A 225 2.26 22.59 -5.13
CA TYR A 225 0.81 22.78 -5.16
C TYR A 225 0.34 24.12 -4.56
N TRP A 226 1.14 24.74 -3.69
CA TRP A 226 0.81 26.00 -3.05
C TRP A 226 1.50 27.17 -3.75
N SER A 227 0.71 27.94 -4.50
CA SER A 227 1.20 29.09 -5.27
C SER A 227 1.35 30.38 -4.45
N GLN A 228 0.65 30.48 -3.32
CA GLN A 228 0.73 31.64 -2.42
C GLN A 228 1.98 31.55 -1.54
N ASN A 229 2.70 32.67 -1.42
CA ASN A 229 3.80 32.85 -0.48
C ASN A 229 4.96 31.84 -0.65
N LYS A 230 5.53 31.77 -1.86
CA LYS A 230 6.63 30.87 -2.28
C LYS A 230 7.92 30.95 -1.44
N HIS A 231 8.02 31.93 -0.54
CA HIS A 231 9.18 32.14 0.33
C HIS A 231 9.07 31.41 1.69
N LEU A 232 7.92 30.82 1.99
CA LEU A 232 7.78 30.01 3.20
C LEU A 232 8.60 28.73 3.09
N LYS A 233 9.08 28.27 4.23
CA LYS A 233 9.81 27.00 4.35
C LYS A 233 9.23 26.23 5.52
N VAL A 234 9.09 24.92 5.35
CA VAL A 234 8.82 24.01 6.46
C VAL A 234 10.16 23.59 7.05
N GLU A 235 10.38 23.85 8.32
CA GLU A 235 11.63 23.52 8.99
C GLU A 235 11.35 22.62 10.20
N PHE A 236 11.93 21.43 10.21
CA PHE A 236 12.00 20.55 11.37
C PHE A 236 13.34 20.78 12.08
N ARG A 237 13.27 21.08 13.36
CA ARG A 237 14.42 21.20 14.24
C ARG A 237 14.43 20.09 15.24
N CYS A 238 15.57 19.45 15.43
CA CYS A 238 15.78 18.51 16.49
C CYS A 238 16.46 19.17 17.67
N ASP A 239 15.81 19.15 18.83
CA ASP A 239 16.38 19.55 20.10
C ASP A 239 16.58 18.32 20.98
N MET A 240 17.72 18.26 21.66
CA MET A 240 17.87 17.28 22.74
C MET A 240 17.07 17.76 23.95
N ALA A 241 16.23 16.87 24.50
CA ALA A 241 15.54 17.17 25.75
C ALA A 241 16.60 17.47 26.81
N LYS A 242 16.54 18.68 27.40
CA LYS A 242 17.31 18.94 28.62
C LYS A 242 16.72 18.05 29.71
N ALA A 243 17.59 17.20 30.28
CA ALA A 243 17.25 16.37 31.44
C ALA A 243 16.86 17.25 32.64
#